data_a689630459747562f5c87b64d66ba421
#
_entry.id   a689630459747562f5c87b64d66ba421
#
_cell.length_a   1.000
_cell.length_b   1.000
_cell.length_c   1.000
_cell.angle_alpha   90.00
_cell.angle_beta   90.00
_cell.angle_gamma   90.00
#
_symmetry.space_group_name_H-M   'P 1'
#
loop_
_entity.id
_entity.type
_entity.pdbx_description
1 polymer ?
#
loop_
_entity_poly.entity_id
_entity_poly.type
_entity_poly.pdbx_seq_one_letter_code
_entity_poly.pdbx_strand_id
1 'polypeptide(L)'
;TVSADADGDGWVLSGTAARLERTCRQDESLFERYPFTVVSTDYIKSERRRDEFLRTCPDLVIVDEAHTCAAASGRSASQQRHELLRALVTPDADGSANRHLLLVTATPHSGNQETFRSLLSLLDRRFAELPSDLSGDDNRKHRENLARHFVQRRRADLEAYLDTVTYFPKREIAEHHYNLTAEYRRLLDRVLTYCRE
;
A
#
# COMPACT_ATOMS: atom_id res chain seq x y z
N THR A 1 -8.05 11.35 -7.03
CA THR A 1 -7.55 11.51 -8.41
C THR A 1 -7.39 10.14 -9.00
N VAL A 2 -7.85 9.94 -10.21
CA VAL A 2 -7.64 8.73 -11.00
C VAL A 2 -6.81 9.13 -12.21
N SER A 3 -5.78 8.34 -12.51
CA SER A 3 -5.00 8.47 -13.74
C SER A 3 -5.10 7.15 -14.48
N ALA A 4 -5.37 7.19 -15.77
CA ALA A 4 -5.57 5.99 -16.57
C ALA A 4 -5.02 6.19 -17.99
N ASP A 5 -4.53 5.12 -18.60
CA ASP A 5 -4.09 5.07 -19.99
C ASP A 5 -5.03 4.14 -20.77
N ALA A 6 -5.61 4.66 -21.85
CA ALA A 6 -6.60 3.95 -22.65
C ALA A 6 -6.01 3.25 -23.89
N ASP A 7 -4.86 3.73 -24.40
CA ASP A 7 -4.41 3.36 -25.74
C ASP A 7 -2.99 2.74 -25.82
N GLY A 8 -2.33 2.53 -24.65
CA GLY A 8 -0.98 1.94 -24.63
C GLY A 8 0.15 2.83 -25.14
N ASP A 9 -0.17 4.06 -25.55
CA ASP A 9 0.79 5.03 -26.11
C ASP A 9 1.49 5.90 -25.05
N GLY A 10 1.34 5.54 -23.75
CA GLY A 10 1.98 6.25 -22.64
C GLY A 10 1.33 7.57 -22.25
N TRP A 11 0.14 7.87 -22.74
CA TRP A 11 -0.62 9.05 -22.34
C TRP A 11 -1.51 8.74 -21.15
N VAL A 12 -1.18 9.27 -19.99
CA VAL A 12 -1.96 9.13 -18.77
C VAL A 12 -3.04 10.21 -18.73
N LEU A 13 -4.32 9.81 -18.86
CA LEU A 13 -5.44 10.70 -18.61
C LEU A 13 -5.58 10.90 -17.10
N SER A 14 -5.35 12.12 -16.63
CA SER A 14 -5.53 12.51 -15.24
C SER A 14 -6.84 13.27 -15.05
N GLY A 15 -7.61 12.90 -14.03
CA GLY A 15 -8.87 13.59 -13.77
C GLY A 15 -9.56 13.13 -12.49
N THR A 16 -10.73 13.70 -12.22
CA THR A 16 -11.63 13.17 -11.21
C THR A 16 -12.28 11.89 -11.75
N ALA A 17 -12.53 10.91 -10.89
CA ALA A 17 -13.23 9.69 -11.27
C ALA A 17 -14.55 9.97 -12.02
N ALA A 18 -15.33 10.94 -11.54
CA ALA A 18 -16.57 11.35 -12.19
C ALA A 18 -16.38 11.89 -13.62
N ARG A 19 -15.23 12.47 -13.94
CA ARG A 19 -14.92 12.90 -15.31
C ARG A 19 -14.61 11.70 -16.20
N LEU A 20 -13.82 10.76 -15.73
CA LEU A 20 -13.45 9.56 -16.48
C LEU A 20 -14.65 8.63 -16.67
N GLU A 21 -15.48 8.48 -15.65
CA GLU A 21 -16.73 7.70 -15.71
C GLU A 21 -17.70 8.21 -16.80
N ARG A 22 -17.75 9.51 -17.05
CA ARG A 22 -18.57 10.06 -18.14
C ARG A 22 -18.11 9.64 -19.54
N THR A 23 -16.90 9.14 -19.68
CA THR A 23 -16.38 8.62 -20.97
C THR A 23 -16.68 7.14 -21.15
N CYS A 24 -17.08 6.43 -20.09
CA CYS A 24 -17.49 5.04 -20.14
C CYS A 24 -18.89 4.92 -20.74
N ARG A 25 -19.18 3.78 -21.38
CA ARG A 25 -20.53 3.43 -21.81
C ARG A 25 -21.41 3.13 -20.59
N GLN A 26 -22.72 3.05 -20.79
CA GLN A 26 -23.69 2.94 -19.69
C GLN A 26 -23.53 1.65 -18.86
N ASP A 27 -23.00 0.60 -19.46
CA ASP A 27 -22.76 -0.74 -18.90
C ASP A 27 -21.27 -1.09 -18.74
N GLU A 28 -20.37 -0.13 -19.00
CA GLU A 28 -18.92 -0.29 -18.96
C GLU A 28 -18.34 0.30 -17.68
N SER A 29 -17.54 -0.47 -16.97
CA SER A 29 -16.83 0.01 -15.79
C SER A 29 -15.61 0.85 -16.18
N LEU A 30 -15.19 1.73 -15.28
CA LEU A 30 -13.98 2.53 -15.45
C LEU A 30 -12.72 1.64 -15.63
N PHE A 31 -12.67 0.49 -14.97
CA PHE A 31 -11.53 -0.42 -15.01
C PHE A 31 -11.52 -1.31 -16.27
N GLU A 32 -12.68 -1.55 -16.89
CA GLU A 32 -12.77 -2.20 -18.20
C GLU A 32 -12.37 -1.24 -19.31
N ARG A 33 -12.79 0.02 -19.20
CA ARG A 33 -12.42 1.06 -20.17
C ARG A 33 -10.94 1.40 -20.14
N TYR A 34 -10.34 1.43 -18.95
CA TYR A 34 -8.96 1.84 -18.71
C TYR A 34 -8.19 0.70 -18.03
N PRO A 35 -7.57 -0.21 -18.80
CA PRO A 35 -6.87 -1.38 -18.25
C PRO A 35 -5.66 -1.03 -17.41
N PHE A 36 -5.05 0.15 -17.64
CA PHE A 36 -3.96 0.68 -16.83
C PHE A 36 -4.46 1.89 -16.04
N THR A 37 -4.76 1.66 -14.77
CA THR A 37 -5.35 2.69 -13.91
C THR A 37 -4.55 2.85 -12.61
N VAL A 38 -4.20 4.09 -12.27
CA VAL A 38 -3.69 4.47 -10.96
C VAL A 38 -4.82 5.12 -10.17
N VAL A 39 -5.20 4.52 -9.05
CA VAL A 39 -6.35 4.92 -8.26
C VAL A 39 -6.03 4.94 -6.76
N SER A 40 -6.63 5.87 -6.03
CA SER A 40 -6.49 5.89 -4.57
C SER A 40 -7.28 4.74 -3.93
N THR A 41 -6.66 4.04 -2.96
CA THR A 41 -7.34 3.03 -2.14
C THR A 41 -8.55 3.61 -1.41
N ASP A 42 -8.51 4.89 -1.04
CA ASP A 42 -9.63 5.57 -0.38
C ASP A 42 -10.85 5.76 -1.29
N TYR A 43 -10.61 5.83 -2.60
CA TYR A 43 -11.69 5.89 -3.58
C TYR A 43 -12.41 4.56 -3.75
N ILE A 44 -11.65 3.46 -3.86
CA ILE A 44 -12.21 2.13 -4.13
C ILE A 44 -12.69 1.40 -2.88
N LYS A 45 -12.31 1.83 -1.66
CA LYS A 45 -12.77 1.20 -0.41
C LYS A 45 -14.23 1.46 -0.07
N SER A 46 -14.87 2.49 -0.69
CA SER A 46 -16.28 2.79 -0.48
C SER A 46 -17.16 1.65 -1.00
N GLU A 47 -18.21 1.27 -0.27
CA GLU A 47 -19.06 0.11 -0.59
C GLU A 47 -19.53 0.09 -2.04
N ARG A 48 -20.03 1.23 -2.54
CA ARG A 48 -20.54 1.35 -3.92
C ARG A 48 -19.47 1.00 -4.97
N ARG A 49 -18.19 1.37 -4.74
CA ARG A 49 -17.13 1.19 -5.72
C ARG A 49 -16.34 -0.08 -5.53
N ARG A 50 -16.38 -0.60 -4.32
CA ARG A 50 -15.71 -1.84 -3.97
C ARG A 50 -16.19 -3.01 -4.80
N ASP A 51 -17.51 -3.19 -4.90
CA ASP A 51 -18.11 -4.31 -5.62
C ASP A 51 -17.87 -4.21 -7.14
N GLU A 52 -17.91 -3.00 -7.68
CA GLU A 52 -17.55 -2.74 -9.07
C GLU A 52 -16.06 -3.08 -9.30
N PHE A 53 -15.17 -2.54 -8.46
CA PHE A 53 -13.74 -2.80 -8.56
C PHE A 53 -13.40 -4.29 -8.43
N LEU A 54 -13.99 -4.99 -7.48
CA LEU A 54 -13.74 -6.42 -7.29
C LEU A 54 -14.16 -7.27 -8.51
N ARG A 55 -15.20 -6.84 -9.23
CA ARG A 55 -15.65 -7.55 -10.45
C ARG A 55 -14.78 -7.26 -11.67
N THR A 56 -14.32 -6.04 -11.83
CA THR A 56 -13.77 -5.53 -13.08
C THR A 56 -12.31 -5.09 -13.01
N CYS A 57 -11.65 -5.21 -11.83
CA CYS A 57 -10.24 -4.86 -11.71
C CYS A 57 -9.36 -5.80 -12.54
N PRO A 58 -8.24 -5.30 -13.07
CA PRO A 58 -7.26 -6.09 -13.80
C PRO A 58 -6.70 -7.27 -13.00
N ASP A 59 -6.13 -8.25 -13.71
CA ASP A 59 -5.51 -9.44 -13.09
C ASP A 59 -4.29 -9.12 -12.23
N LEU A 60 -3.59 -8.03 -12.53
CA LEU A 60 -2.45 -7.54 -11.73
C LEU A 60 -2.84 -6.29 -10.98
N VAL A 61 -2.74 -6.35 -9.65
CA VAL A 61 -2.95 -5.22 -8.75
C VAL A 61 -1.66 -4.91 -8.00
N ILE A 62 -1.15 -3.69 -8.17
CA ILE A 62 0.03 -3.20 -7.45
C ILE A 62 -0.43 -2.20 -6.40
N VAL A 63 -0.10 -2.45 -5.15
CA VAL A 63 -0.45 -1.59 -4.01
C VAL A 63 0.80 -0.89 -3.50
N ASP A 64 0.89 0.40 -3.75
CA ASP A 64 1.96 1.23 -3.19
C ASP A 64 1.60 1.66 -1.76
N GLU A 65 2.63 1.91 -0.94
CA GLU A 65 2.51 2.19 0.49
C GLU A 65 1.61 1.16 1.22
N ALA A 66 1.82 -0.12 0.88
CA ALA A 66 1.00 -1.23 1.34
C ALA A 66 0.89 -1.34 2.88
N HIS A 67 1.86 -0.78 3.62
CA HIS A 67 1.81 -0.73 5.08
C HIS A 67 0.54 -0.03 5.61
N THR A 68 -0.07 0.86 4.82
CA THR A 68 -1.33 1.54 5.18
C THR A 68 -2.55 0.62 5.12
N CYS A 69 -2.39 -0.54 4.48
CA CYS A 69 -3.40 -1.58 4.34
C CYS A 69 -3.24 -2.73 5.35
N ALA A 70 -2.29 -2.63 6.28
CA ALA A 70 -2.14 -3.62 7.34
C ALA A 70 -3.34 -3.58 8.30
N ALA A 71 -3.85 -4.75 8.69
CA ALA A 71 -4.87 -4.81 9.72
C ALA A 71 -4.28 -4.33 11.05
N ALA A 72 -4.92 -3.35 11.67
CA ALA A 72 -4.53 -2.84 12.97
C ALA A 72 -5.77 -2.74 13.86
N SER A 73 -5.65 -3.14 15.10
CA SER A 73 -6.70 -2.98 16.10
C SER A 73 -7.10 -1.51 16.25
N GLY A 74 -8.36 -1.19 16.08
CA GLY A 74 -8.94 0.13 16.36
C GLY A 74 -8.92 1.16 15.24
N ARG A 75 -8.42 0.85 14.04
CA ARG A 75 -8.41 1.79 12.90
C ARG A 75 -9.36 1.33 11.78
N SER A 76 -10.57 1.83 11.76
CA SER A 76 -11.58 1.44 10.76
C SER A 76 -11.12 1.63 9.29
N ALA A 77 -10.40 2.71 8.98
CA ALA A 77 -9.94 2.99 7.62
C ALA A 77 -8.89 2.00 7.10
N SER A 78 -7.92 1.60 7.95
CA SER A 78 -6.91 0.60 7.56
C SER A 78 -7.53 -0.79 7.47
N GLN A 79 -8.51 -1.09 8.30
CA GLN A 79 -9.25 -2.34 8.24
C GLN A 79 -10.07 -2.47 6.95
N GLN A 80 -10.75 -1.41 6.52
CA GLN A 80 -11.47 -1.40 5.24
C GLN A 80 -10.54 -1.63 4.04
N ARG A 81 -9.34 -1.04 4.05
CA ARG A 81 -8.33 -1.29 3.01
C ARG A 81 -7.85 -2.72 3.04
N HIS A 82 -7.58 -3.27 4.23
CA HIS A 82 -7.17 -4.67 4.40
C HIS A 82 -8.24 -5.63 3.87
N GLU A 83 -9.49 -5.41 4.23
CA GLU A 83 -10.63 -6.23 3.78
C GLU A 83 -10.84 -6.16 2.26
N LEU A 84 -10.63 -4.99 1.66
CA LEU A 84 -10.64 -4.84 0.20
C LEU A 84 -9.57 -5.73 -0.44
N LEU A 85 -8.33 -5.65 0.02
CA LEU A 85 -7.23 -6.46 -0.54
C LEU A 85 -7.45 -7.95 -0.28
N ARG A 86 -7.97 -8.31 0.89
CA ARG A 86 -8.32 -9.70 1.19
C ARG A 86 -9.39 -10.24 0.23
N ALA A 87 -10.38 -9.43 -0.09
CA ALA A 87 -11.41 -9.80 -1.06
C ALA A 87 -10.84 -10.00 -2.47
N LEU A 88 -9.84 -9.18 -2.88
CA LEU A 88 -9.16 -9.32 -4.17
C LEU A 88 -8.44 -10.66 -4.34
N VAL A 89 -7.83 -11.19 -3.27
CA VAL A 89 -7.02 -12.43 -3.31
C VAL A 89 -7.82 -13.66 -2.84
N THR A 90 -9.07 -13.48 -2.44
CA THR A 90 -9.94 -14.60 -2.11
C THR A 90 -10.53 -15.13 -3.40
N PRO A 91 -10.33 -16.43 -3.73
CA PRO A 91 -10.94 -17.01 -4.92
C PRO A 91 -12.46 -16.88 -4.88
N ASP A 92 -13.07 -16.62 -6.03
CA ASP A 92 -14.51 -16.69 -6.20
C ASP A 92 -15.02 -18.13 -5.98
N ALA A 93 -16.33 -18.31 -5.84
CA ALA A 93 -16.93 -19.61 -5.58
C ALA A 93 -16.62 -20.66 -6.68
N ASP A 94 -16.30 -20.22 -7.89
CA ASP A 94 -15.88 -21.02 -9.05
C ASP A 94 -14.36 -21.23 -9.13
N GLY A 95 -13.57 -20.62 -8.19
CA GLY A 95 -12.11 -20.69 -8.16
C GLY A 95 -11.40 -19.83 -9.23
N SER A 96 -12.13 -18.99 -9.98
CA SER A 96 -11.60 -18.27 -11.14
C SER A 96 -10.83 -17.00 -10.83
N ALA A 97 -10.98 -16.40 -9.66
CA ALA A 97 -10.29 -15.15 -9.29
C ALA A 97 -8.82 -15.38 -8.92
N ASN A 98 -7.98 -15.59 -9.92
CA ASN A 98 -6.53 -15.75 -9.75
C ASN A 98 -5.79 -14.43 -10.00
N ARG A 99 -6.12 -13.40 -9.22
CA ARG A 99 -5.47 -12.09 -9.33
C ARG A 99 -4.09 -12.10 -8.70
N HIS A 100 -3.16 -11.46 -9.36
CA HIS A 100 -1.80 -11.26 -8.87
C HIS A 100 -1.73 -9.98 -8.03
N LEU A 101 -1.31 -10.10 -6.77
CA LEU A 101 -1.15 -8.97 -5.86
C LEU A 101 0.33 -8.71 -5.61
N LEU A 102 0.77 -7.49 -5.91
CA LEU A 102 2.10 -6.99 -5.58
C LEU A 102 1.99 -5.88 -4.52
N LEU A 103 2.56 -6.10 -3.35
CA LEU A 103 2.60 -5.13 -2.27
C LEU A 103 3.96 -4.44 -2.25
N VAL A 104 3.97 -3.12 -2.39
CA VAL A 104 5.18 -2.28 -2.37
C VAL A 104 5.15 -1.40 -1.13
N THR A 105 6.23 -1.36 -0.38
CA THR A 105 6.36 -0.47 0.78
C THR A 105 7.82 -0.27 1.19
N ALA A 106 8.17 0.93 1.60
CA ALA A 106 9.47 1.23 2.20
C ALA A 106 9.56 0.78 3.68
N THR A 107 8.40 0.60 4.35
CA THR A 107 8.31 0.33 5.79
C THR A 107 7.39 -0.86 6.07
N PRO A 108 7.77 -2.10 5.66
CA PRO A 108 6.94 -3.27 5.85
C PRO A 108 6.70 -3.57 7.35
N HIS A 109 7.70 -3.29 8.17
CA HIS A 109 7.63 -3.37 9.62
C HIS A 109 7.46 -1.97 10.22
N SER A 110 6.27 -1.56 10.52
CA SER A 110 6.02 -0.33 11.28
C SER A 110 6.23 -0.52 12.81
N GLY A 111 7.16 -1.39 13.20
CA GLY A 111 7.44 -1.73 14.61
C GLY A 111 6.46 -2.71 15.25
N ASN A 112 5.43 -3.15 14.52
CA ASN A 112 4.43 -4.09 15.02
C ASN A 112 4.43 -5.38 14.16
N GLN A 113 4.76 -6.51 14.79
CA GLN A 113 4.81 -7.83 14.17
C GLN A 113 3.44 -8.29 13.64
N GLU A 114 2.35 -7.93 14.32
CA GLU A 114 1.00 -8.32 13.90
C GLU A 114 0.60 -7.63 12.61
N THR A 115 0.91 -6.34 12.47
CA THR A 115 0.64 -5.59 11.24
C THR A 115 1.43 -6.15 10.06
N PHE A 116 2.68 -6.54 10.27
CA PHE A 116 3.50 -7.19 9.25
C PHE A 116 2.92 -8.55 8.82
N ARG A 117 2.55 -9.42 9.79
CA ARG A 117 1.91 -10.70 9.49
C ARG A 117 0.59 -10.53 8.75
N SER A 118 -0.19 -9.51 9.10
CA SER A 118 -1.45 -9.24 8.41
C SER A 118 -1.24 -8.90 6.94
N LEU A 119 -0.17 -8.15 6.59
CA LEU A 119 0.20 -7.90 5.20
C LEU A 119 0.66 -9.17 4.49
N LEU A 120 1.52 -9.95 5.12
CA LEU A 120 2.00 -11.21 4.55
C LEU A 120 0.87 -12.22 4.34
N SER A 121 -0.14 -12.23 5.19
CA SER A 121 -1.30 -13.10 5.06
C SER A 121 -2.17 -12.80 3.83
N LEU A 122 -2.04 -11.60 3.23
CA LEU A 122 -2.64 -11.27 1.94
C LEU A 122 -1.96 -12.00 0.77
N LEU A 123 -0.68 -12.33 0.92
CA LEU A 123 0.10 -13.07 -0.09
C LEU A 123 -0.08 -14.57 0.06
N ASP A 124 -0.07 -15.07 1.29
CA ASP A 124 -0.34 -16.46 1.64
C ASP A 124 -0.90 -16.56 3.06
N ARG A 125 -2.07 -17.17 3.21
CA ARG A 125 -2.75 -17.31 4.52
C ARG A 125 -1.89 -17.98 5.58
N ARG A 126 -0.96 -18.86 5.20
CA ARG A 126 -0.03 -19.53 6.12
C ARG A 126 0.87 -18.55 6.86
N PHE A 127 1.10 -17.36 6.31
CA PHE A 127 1.95 -16.34 6.93
C PHE A 127 1.25 -15.62 8.11
N ALA A 128 -0.03 -15.80 8.32
CA ALA A 128 -0.71 -15.30 9.52
C ALA A 128 -0.18 -15.94 10.81
N GLU A 129 0.29 -17.20 10.71
CA GLU A 129 0.76 -18.01 11.85
C GLU A 129 2.29 -18.04 11.97
N LEU A 130 3.01 -17.16 11.27
CA LEU A 130 4.46 -17.10 11.37
C LEU A 130 4.91 -16.82 12.82
N PRO A 131 5.95 -17.51 13.32
CA PRO A 131 6.55 -17.19 14.61
C PRO A 131 7.00 -15.74 14.70
N SER A 132 6.99 -15.17 15.90
CA SER A 132 7.49 -13.80 16.12
C SER A 132 9.00 -13.69 15.90
N ASP A 133 9.73 -14.75 16.22
CA ASP A 133 11.14 -14.89 15.93
C ASP A 133 11.35 -15.94 14.85
N LEU A 134 11.91 -15.51 13.73
CA LEU A 134 12.28 -16.37 12.60
C LEU A 134 13.76 -16.80 12.63
N SER A 135 14.50 -16.48 13.70
CA SER A 135 15.89 -16.92 13.86
C SER A 135 15.99 -18.43 14.17
N GLY A 136 17.20 -18.94 14.13
CA GLY A 136 17.48 -20.36 14.43
C GLY A 136 17.15 -21.33 13.27
N ASP A 137 17.64 -22.57 13.42
CA ASP A 137 17.49 -23.61 12.39
C ASP A 137 16.07 -24.15 12.30
N ASP A 138 15.34 -24.19 13.38
CA ASP A 138 13.96 -24.67 13.43
C ASP A 138 13.03 -23.83 12.53
N ASN A 139 13.32 -22.55 12.35
CA ASN A 139 12.56 -21.64 11.53
C ASN A 139 13.04 -21.53 10.07
N ARG A 140 13.99 -22.36 9.65
CA ARG A 140 14.55 -22.33 8.28
C ARG A 140 13.48 -22.49 7.20
N LYS A 141 12.56 -23.44 7.37
CA LYS A 141 11.45 -23.65 6.41
C LYS A 141 10.53 -22.42 6.28
N HIS A 142 10.27 -21.76 7.40
CA HIS A 142 9.47 -20.51 7.39
C HIS A 142 10.18 -19.40 6.61
N ARG A 143 11.51 -19.22 6.82
CA ARG A 143 12.32 -18.25 6.07
C ARG A 143 12.37 -18.57 4.58
N GLU A 144 12.57 -19.83 4.19
CA GLU A 144 12.60 -20.27 2.79
C GLU A 144 11.25 -20.03 2.08
N ASN A 145 10.13 -20.29 2.76
CA ASN A 145 8.81 -20.01 2.23
C ASN A 145 8.56 -18.49 2.10
N LEU A 146 8.94 -17.73 3.11
CA LEU A 146 8.79 -16.28 3.08
C LEU A 146 9.63 -15.64 1.96
N ALA A 147 10.87 -16.12 1.75
CA ALA A 147 11.78 -15.61 0.72
C ALA A 147 11.24 -15.74 -0.72
N ARG A 148 10.25 -16.60 -0.95
CA ARG A 148 9.58 -16.73 -2.26
C ARG A 148 8.58 -15.62 -2.53
N HIS A 149 8.09 -14.96 -1.48
CA HIS A 149 7.02 -13.96 -1.55
C HIS A 149 7.47 -12.58 -1.08
N PHE A 150 8.60 -12.50 -0.37
CA PHE A 150 9.06 -11.26 0.24
C PHE A 150 10.50 -10.96 -0.15
N VAL A 151 10.70 -9.81 -0.77
CA VAL A 151 12.03 -9.31 -1.17
C VAL A 151 12.26 -7.97 -0.52
N GLN A 152 13.34 -7.86 0.25
CA GLN A 152 13.79 -6.61 0.84
C GLN A 152 15.15 -6.22 0.25
N ARG A 153 15.30 -4.95 -0.11
CA ARG A 153 16.57 -4.36 -0.55
C ARG A 153 16.90 -3.18 0.35
N ARG A 154 18.04 -3.23 0.99
CA ARG A 154 18.59 -2.12 1.78
C ARG A 154 19.69 -1.44 0.99
N ARG A 155 20.00 -0.17 1.32
CA ARG A 155 21.10 0.55 0.66
C ARG A 155 22.43 -0.19 0.75
N ALA A 156 22.75 -0.77 1.91
CA ALA A 156 23.95 -1.60 2.09
C ALA A 156 23.99 -2.82 1.17
N ASP A 157 22.83 -3.44 0.88
CA ASP A 157 22.75 -4.57 -0.05
C ASP A 157 23.03 -4.10 -1.47
N LEU A 158 22.55 -2.91 -1.85
CA LEU A 158 22.80 -2.31 -3.17
C LEU A 158 24.26 -1.92 -3.34
N GLU A 159 24.89 -1.33 -2.33
CA GLU A 159 26.31 -0.98 -2.35
C GLU A 159 27.20 -2.21 -2.53
N ALA A 160 26.81 -3.37 -1.97
CA ALA A 160 27.54 -4.63 -2.11
C ALA A 160 27.40 -5.29 -3.50
N TYR A 161 26.30 -5.00 -4.22
CA TYR A 161 26.01 -5.59 -5.53
C TYR A 161 26.41 -4.71 -6.72
N LEU A 162 26.46 -3.40 -6.51
CA LEU A 162 26.80 -2.46 -7.57
C LEU A 162 28.30 -2.14 -7.48
N ASP A 163 29.11 -2.70 -8.38
CA ASP A 163 30.52 -2.30 -8.59
C ASP A 163 30.64 -0.81 -9.01
N THR A 164 29.56 -0.12 -9.14
CA THR A 164 29.50 1.31 -9.44
C THR A 164 29.23 2.10 -8.18
N VAL A 165 30.00 3.17 -8.01
CA VAL A 165 29.84 4.12 -6.89
C VAL A 165 28.48 4.79 -7.00
N THR A 166 27.44 4.15 -6.48
CA THR A 166 26.14 4.79 -6.33
C THR A 166 26.19 5.65 -5.08
N TYR A 167 26.37 6.96 -5.30
CA TYR A 167 26.41 7.93 -4.21
C TYR A 167 25.00 8.10 -3.63
N PHE A 168 24.64 7.26 -2.67
CA PHE A 168 23.51 7.59 -1.82
C PHE A 168 23.89 8.81 -0.96
N PRO A 169 23.04 9.83 -0.87
CA PRO A 169 23.33 10.97 -0.02
C PRO A 169 23.48 10.51 1.42
N LYS A 170 24.56 10.94 2.07
CA LYS A 170 24.78 10.69 3.50
C LYS A 170 23.74 11.50 4.28
N ARG A 171 23.15 10.85 5.29
CA ARG A 171 22.25 11.53 6.19
C ARG A 171 23.06 12.33 7.20
N GLU A 172 22.96 13.64 7.14
CA GLU A 172 23.46 14.53 8.19
C GLU A 172 22.27 14.98 9.03
N ILE A 173 22.43 14.88 10.36
CA ILE A 173 21.41 15.32 11.30
C ILE A 173 21.96 16.57 11.97
N ALA A 174 21.26 17.69 11.78
CA ALA A 174 21.55 18.92 12.47
C ALA A 174 20.30 19.37 13.24
N GLU A 175 20.51 19.76 14.48
CA GLU A 175 19.47 20.34 15.31
C GLU A 175 19.59 21.86 15.25
N HIS A 176 18.56 22.52 14.78
CA HIS A 176 18.48 23.96 14.67
C HIS A 176 17.51 24.52 15.70
N HIS A 177 18.06 25.17 16.72
CA HIS A 177 17.24 25.88 17.70
C HIS A 177 16.82 27.23 17.16
N TYR A 178 15.52 27.53 17.22
CA TYR A 178 15.00 28.83 16.87
C TYR A 178 14.00 29.32 17.94
N ASN A 179 13.94 30.61 18.13
CA ASN A 179 12.99 31.24 19.03
C ASN A 179 11.75 31.70 18.25
N LEU A 180 10.59 31.22 18.67
CA LEU A 180 9.32 31.70 18.12
C LEU A 180 9.14 33.19 18.44
N THR A 181 8.70 33.95 17.45
CA THR A 181 8.21 35.32 17.71
C THR A 181 6.99 35.30 18.65
N ALA A 182 6.68 36.42 19.28
CA ALA A 182 5.57 36.49 20.20
C ALA A 182 4.22 36.13 19.54
N GLU A 183 4.07 36.44 18.25
CA GLU A 183 2.87 36.13 17.46
C GLU A 183 2.75 34.61 17.19
N TYR A 184 3.83 33.96 16.76
CA TYR A 184 3.84 32.51 16.55
C TYR A 184 3.65 31.74 17.86
N ARG A 185 4.20 32.21 18.96
CA ARG A 185 3.98 31.62 20.30
C ARG A 185 2.51 31.67 20.69
N ARG A 186 1.83 32.83 20.50
CA ARG A 186 0.38 32.97 20.77
C ARG A 186 -0.45 32.03 19.88
N LEU A 187 -0.07 31.89 18.61
CA LEU A 187 -0.75 30.95 17.71
C LEU A 187 -0.59 29.52 18.19
N LEU A 188 0.62 29.10 18.53
CA LEU A 188 0.91 27.78 19.08
C LEU A 188 0.09 27.49 20.34
N ASP A 189 0.06 28.43 21.29
CA ASP A 189 -0.70 28.29 22.54
C ASP A 189 -2.20 28.11 22.25
N ARG A 190 -2.75 28.86 21.29
CA ARG A 190 -4.15 28.72 20.89
C ARG A 190 -4.45 27.36 20.25
N VAL A 191 -3.56 26.88 19.39
CA VAL A 191 -3.69 25.54 18.77
C VAL A 191 -3.61 24.45 19.84
N LEU A 192 -2.66 24.53 20.77
CA LEU A 192 -2.53 23.57 21.86
C LEU A 192 -3.75 23.56 22.79
N THR A 193 -4.34 24.73 23.05
CA THR A 193 -5.58 24.82 23.84
C THR A 193 -6.73 24.13 23.11
N TYR A 194 -6.93 24.44 21.83
CA TYR A 194 -7.96 23.81 21.01
C TYR A 194 -7.83 22.27 20.90
N CYS A 195 -6.61 21.75 20.85
CA CYS A 195 -6.39 20.30 20.80
C CYS A 195 -6.60 19.58 22.14
N ARG A 196 -6.73 20.32 23.25
CA ARG A 196 -6.97 19.75 24.59
C ARG A 196 -8.44 19.79 25.01
N GLU A 197 -9.26 20.56 24.33
CA GLU A 197 -10.72 20.56 24.43
C GLU A 197 -11.33 19.43 23.56
#